data_c582d965836851b43c8941cdcdcee54d
#
_entry.id   c582d965836851b43c8941cdcdcee54d
#
_cell.length_a   1.000
_cell.length_b   1.000
_cell.length_c   1.000
_cell.angle_alpha   90.00
_cell.angle_beta   90.00
_cell.angle_gamma   90.00
#
_symmetry.space_group_name_H-M   'P 1'
#
loop_
_entity.id
_entity.type
_entity.pdbx_description
1 polymer ?
#
loop_
_entity_poly.entity_id
_entity_poly.type
_entity_poly.pdbx_seq_one_letter_code
_entity_poly.pdbx_strand_id
1 'polypeptide(L)'
;DSISFSSTHHYTYRYNFVVAADSLMLIKQQPEEFVNHLTIDSFAVMKHCLLVVSDIRIIPQDRVDSVWIQLATEDNVFGWIHESNMLSKVVPDDPISQFIMVFSNTHLLIFLIVFVLIGVSYLVKKIFTRNAPIVHFNDIDSPYPTALVLMVSLSAAFYATIQTYMPEVWRHFYFHPTLNPFAVPKVLGFFLAS
;
A
#
# COMPACT_ATOMS: atom_id res chain seq x y z
N ASP A 1 -1.81 -25.07 8.85
CA ASP A 1 -2.78 -23.98 8.88
C ASP A 1 -2.17 -22.61 8.67
N SER A 2 -1.00 -22.28 9.27
CA SER A 2 -0.32 -20.98 9.04
C SER A 2 0.16 -20.79 7.60
N ILE A 3 0.57 -21.84 6.91
CA ILE A 3 1.02 -21.80 5.50
C ILE A 3 -0.17 -21.50 4.59
N SER A 4 -1.33 -22.09 4.83
CA SER A 4 -2.53 -21.83 4.04
C SER A 4 -3.06 -20.41 4.27
N PHE A 5 -2.98 -19.89 5.49
CA PHE A 5 -3.34 -18.51 5.80
C PHE A 5 -2.42 -17.52 5.06
N SER A 6 -1.11 -17.72 5.13
CA SER A 6 -0.14 -16.86 4.44
C SER A 6 -0.34 -16.80 2.93
N SER A 7 -0.77 -17.89 2.30
CA SER A 7 -0.99 -17.94 0.85
C SER A 7 -2.20 -17.11 0.41
N THR A 8 -3.20 -16.92 1.28
CA THR A 8 -4.43 -16.16 0.98
C THR A 8 -4.39 -14.73 1.49
N HIS A 9 -3.70 -14.47 2.61
CA HIS A 9 -3.69 -13.17 3.30
C HIS A 9 -2.38 -12.41 3.14
N HIS A 10 -1.32 -13.07 2.62
CA HIS A 10 0.01 -12.49 2.32
C HIS A 10 0.83 -12.03 3.52
N TYR A 11 0.38 -12.24 4.75
CA TYR A 11 1.13 -11.99 5.99
C TYR A 11 0.97 -13.17 6.95
N THR A 12 1.80 -13.23 7.98
CA THR A 12 1.83 -14.32 8.95
C THR A 12 2.09 -13.81 10.37
N TYR A 13 2.18 -14.74 11.29
CA TYR A 13 2.72 -14.51 12.63
C TYR A 13 4.08 -13.79 12.56
N ARG A 14 4.29 -12.82 13.46
CA ARG A 14 5.46 -11.92 13.53
C ARG A 14 5.60 -10.94 12.35
N TYR A 15 4.56 -10.76 11.56
CA TYR A 15 4.58 -9.73 10.54
C TYR A 15 4.42 -8.34 11.17
N ASN A 16 5.18 -7.37 10.67
CA ASN A 16 5.21 -6.01 11.21
C ASN A 16 4.31 -5.08 10.40
N PHE A 17 3.54 -4.27 11.12
CA PHE A 17 2.70 -3.23 10.57
C PHE A 17 2.98 -1.89 11.25
N VAL A 18 2.64 -0.80 10.58
CA VAL A 18 2.63 0.56 11.12
C VAL A 18 1.21 1.10 11.06
N VAL A 19 0.76 1.76 12.12
CA VAL A 19 -0.56 2.42 12.12
C VAL A 19 -0.52 3.64 11.21
N ALA A 20 -1.33 3.62 10.16
CA ALA A 20 -1.45 4.69 9.18
C ALA A 20 -2.60 5.65 9.48
N ALA A 21 -3.68 5.16 10.08
CA ALA A 21 -4.80 5.97 10.55
C ALA A 21 -4.43 6.78 11.81
N ASP A 22 -5.21 7.80 12.13
CA ASP A 22 -4.96 8.62 13.32
C ASP A 22 -5.03 7.82 14.62
N SER A 23 -5.90 6.80 14.66
CA SER A 23 -5.97 5.84 15.76
C SER A 23 -6.49 4.47 15.30
N LEU A 24 -6.03 3.43 15.98
CA LEU A 24 -6.48 2.05 15.84
C LEU A 24 -7.00 1.56 17.19
N MET A 25 -8.28 1.17 17.25
CA MET A 25 -8.88 0.62 18.48
C MET A 25 -8.61 -0.88 18.54
N LEU A 26 -8.01 -1.32 19.64
CA LEU A 26 -7.76 -2.73 19.94
C LEU A 26 -8.59 -3.16 21.16
N ILE A 27 -9.07 -4.38 21.14
CA ILE A 27 -9.88 -5.01 22.19
C ILE A 27 -8.97 -5.87 23.06
N LYS A 28 -9.03 -5.72 24.39
CA LYS A 28 -8.20 -6.50 25.31
C LYS A 28 -8.71 -7.92 25.54
N GLN A 29 -10.03 -8.09 25.50
CA GLN A 29 -10.66 -9.40 25.69
C GLN A 29 -10.39 -10.34 24.53
N GLN A 30 -10.51 -11.62 24.78
CA GLN A 30 -10.42 -12.63 23.72
C GLN A 30 -11.62 -12.53 22.76
N PRO A 31 -11.41 -12.85 21.47
CA PRO A 31 -12.49 -12.77 20.48
C PRO A 31 -13.74 -13.57 20.84
N GLU A 32 -13.58 -14.71 21.50
CA GLU A 32 -14.68 -15.56 21.94
C GLU A 32 -15.57 -14.88 23.00
N GLU A 33 -14.98 -14.05 23.85
CA GLU A 33 -15.70 -13.26 24.87
C GLU A 33 -16.46 -12.11 24.22
N PHE A 34 -15.88 -11.51 23.20
CA PHE A 34 -16.50 -10.43 22.41
C PHE A 34 -17.77 -10.93 21.71
N VAL A 35 -17.71 -12.09 21.05
CA VAL A 35 -18.86 -12.68 20.34
C VAL A 35 -19.99 -13.03 21.31
N ASN A 36 -19.67 -13.31 22.57
CA ASN A 36 -20.65 -13.60 23.63
C ASN A 36 -21.21 -12.37 24.35
N HIS A 37 -21.01 -11.16 23.83
CA HIS A 37 -21.53 -9.89 24.35
C HIS A 37 -21.09 -9.55 25.79
N LEU A 38 -19.91 -9.94 26.21
CA LEU A 38 -19.30 -9.50 27.46
C LEU A 38 -18.82 -8.05 27.39
N THR A 39 -18.58 -7.45 28.55
CA THR A 39 -18.09 -6.05 28.62
C THR A 39 -16.78 -5.87 27.84
N ILE A 40 -16.77 -4.87 26.95
CA ILE A 40 -15.66 -4.61 26.05
C ILE A 40 -14.72 -3.58 26.71
N ASP A 41 -13.48 -3.98 26.98
CA ASP A 41 -12.39 -3.05 27.30
C ASP A 41 -11.52 -2.89 26.07
N SER A 42 -11.31 -1.64 25.64
CA SER A 42 -10.55 -1.32 24.45
C SER A 42 -9.57 -0.18 24.72
N PHE A 43 -8.50 -0.13 23.94
CA PHE A 43 -7.52 0.96 23.97
C PHE A 43 -7.19 1.41 22.56
N ALA A 44 -6.78 2.66 22.43
CA ALA A 44 -6.40 3.25 21.16
C ALA A 44 -4.88 3.22 20.99
N VAL A 45 -4.44 2.79 19.82
CA VAL A 45 -3.04 2.89 19.39
C VAL A 45 -2.93 4.05 18.40
N MET A 46 -1.97 4.93 18.60
CA MET A 46 -1.81 6.13 17.80
C MET A 46 -1.09 5.88 16.49
N LYS A 47 -1.20 6.82 15.57
CA LYS A 47 -0.51 6.85 14.29
C LYS A 47 1.00 6.68 14.44
N HIS A 48 1.61 5.99 13.47
CA HIS A 48 3.04 5.67 13.42
C HIS A 48 3.54 4.68 14.50
N CYS A 49 2.65 4.12 15.31
CA CYS A 49 3.03 3.06 16.24
C CYS A 49 3.31 1.76 15.47
N LEU A 50 4.38 1.07 15.85
CA LEU A 50 4.71 -0.25 15.30
C LEU A 50 3.85 -1.32 15.98
N LEU A 51 3.37 -2.24 15.17
CA LEU A 51 2.53 -3.36 15.59
C LEU A 51 3.10 -4.66 15.04
N VAL A 52 3.07 -5.70 15.85
CA VAL A 52 3.50 -7.04 15.44
C VAL A 52 2.34 -8.01 15.58
N VAL A 53 2.11 -8.82 14.56
CA VAL A 53 1.11 -9.89 14.61
C VAL A 53 1.59 -10.96 15.59
N SER A 54 0.88 -11.10 16.71
CA SER A 54 1.23 -12.01 17.80
C SER A 54 0.41 -13.31 17.79
N ASP A 55 -0.82 -13.26 17.30
CA ASP A 55 -1.66 -14.47 17.11
C ASP A 55 -2.72 -14.21 16.02
N ILE A 56 -3.22 -15.28 15.43
CA ILE A 56 -4.27 -15.22 14.41
C ILE A 56 -5.29 -16.30 14.75
N ARG A 57 -6.56 -15.93 14.90
CA ARG A 57 -7.66 -16.84 15.17
C ARG A 57 -8.76 -16.73 14.14
N ILE A 58 -9.31 -17.85 13.75
CA ILE A 58 -10.45 -17.93 12.83
C ILE A 58 -11.66 -18.38 13.63
N ILE A 59 -12.67 -17.50 13.73
CA ILE A 59 -13.92 -17.74 14.45
C ILE A 59 -15.07 -17.75 13.44
N PRO A 60 -15.47 -18.91 12.93
CA PRO A 60 -16.49 -19.00 11.90
C PRO A 60 -17.88 -18.54 12.35
N GLN A 61 -18.13 -18.43 13.67
CA GLN A 61 -19.40 -17.95 14.24
C GLN A 61 -19.54 -16.43 14.14
N ASP A 62 -18.45 -15.69 13.98
CA ASP A 62 -18.51 -14.24 13.82
C ASP A 62 -19.05 -13.88 12.43
N ARG A 63 -20.14 -13.12 12.41
CA ARG A 63 -20.81 -12.71 11.16
C ARG A 63 -20.20 -11.47 10.52
N VAL A 64 -19.38 -10.73 11.26
CA VAL A 64 -18.75 -9.48 10.77
C VAL A 64 -17.47 -9.83 10.03
N ASP A 65 -16.59 -10.56 10.67
CA ASP A 65 -15.32 -11.02 10.10
C ASP A 65 -14.85 -12.23 10.90
N SER A 66 -14.60 -13.31 10.20
CA SER A 66 -14.18 -14.58 10.83
C SER A 66 -12.72 -14.55 11.29
N VAL A 67 -11.91 -13.61 10.80
CA VAL A 67 -10.48 -13.54 11.10
C VAL A 67 -10.20 -12.48 12.15
N TRP A 68 -9.68 -12.93 13.27
CA TRP A 68 -9.25 -12.09 14.38
C TRP A 68 -7.72 -12.13 14.51
N ILE A 69 -7.13 -10.95 14.66
CA ILE A 69 -5.70 -10.78 14.73
C ILE A 69 -5.34 -10.15 16.07
N GLN A 70 -4.44 -10.81 16.79
CA GLN A 70 -3.83 -10.22 17.95
C GLN A 70 -2.61 -9.41 17.55
N LEU A 71 -2.59 -8.16 17.93
CA LEU A 71 -1.48 -7.25 17.71
C LEU A 71 -0.79 -6.92 19.03
N ALA A 72 0.53 -6.97 19.01
CA ALA A 72 1.37 -6.49 20.09
C ALA A 72 1.90 -5.10 19.72
N THR A 73 1.81 -4.15 20.65
CA THR A 73 2.43 -2.82 20.55
C THR A 73 3.88 -2.85 21.05
N GLU A 74 4.64 -1.78 20.80
CA GLU A 74 6.01 -1.61 21.32
C GLU A 74 6.08 -1.68 22.85
N ASP A 75 5.01 -1.27 23.54
CA ASP A 75 4.89 -1.33 25.01
C ASP A 75 4.51 -2.72 25.54
N ASN A 76 4.53 -3.75 24.70
CA ASN A 76 4.09 -5.10 25.03
C ASN A 76 2.61 -5.19 25.49
N VAL A 77 1.78 -4.28 25.02
CA VAL A 77 0.33 -4.36 25.22
C VAL A 77 -0.28 -5.12 24.05
N PHE A 78 -1.11 -6.12 24.38
CA PHE A 78 -1.75 -6.96 23.40
C PHE A 78 -3.22 -6.58 23.23
N GLY A 79 -3.71 -6.61 22.00
CA GLY A 79 -5.12 -6.39 21.73
C GLY A 79 -5.56 -7.10 20.46
N TRP A 80 -6.86 -7.37 20.37
CA TRP A 80 -7.49 -8.06 19.27
C TRP A 80 -8.24 -7.10 18.37
N ILE A 81 -8.28 -7.42 17.10
CA ILE A 81 -9.02 -6.68 16.09
C ILE A 81 -9.42 -7.60 14.93
N HIS A 82 -10.54 -7.30 14.26
CA HIS A 82 -10.90 -7.94 13.00
C HIS A 82 -9.89 -7.58 11.88
N GLU A 83 -9.59 -8.55 11.03
CA GLU A 83 -8.66 -8.35 9.91
C GLU A 83 -9.07 -7.19 9.00
N SER A 84 -10.33 -7.13 8.61
CA SER A 84 -10.88 -6.08 7.73
C SER A 84 -10.67 -4.67 8.31
N ASN A 85 -10.90 -4.50 9.62
CA ASN A 85 -10.68 -3.24 10.32
C ASN A 85 -9.20 -2.91 10.45
N MET A 86 -8.35 -3.91 10.68
CA MET A 86 -6.91 -3.74 10.76
C MET A 86 -6.33 -3.28 9.42
N LEU A 87 -6.57 -4.06 8.35
CA LEU A 87 -5.97 -3.81 7.04
C LEU A 87 -6.37 -2.45 6.44
N SER A 88 -7.51 -1.89 6.83
CA SER A 88 -7.92 -0.55 6.41
C SER A 88 -7.14 0.59 7.10
N LYS A 89 -6.45 0.31 8.21
CA LYS A 89 -5.83 1.31 9.09
C LYS A 89 -4.33 1.14 9.29
N VAL A 90 -3.77 0.04 8.84
CA VAL A 90 -2.34 -0.25 8.97
C VAL A 90 -1.69 -0.45 7.60
N VAL A 91 -0.38 -0.32 7.57
CA VAL A 91 0.46 -0.53 6.38
C VAL A 91 1.60 -1.46 6.77
N PRO A 92 2.07 -2.35 5.90
CA PRO A 92 3.30 -3.09 6.13
C PRO A 92 4.46 -2.19 6.54
N ASP A 93 5.24 -2.63 7.51
CA ASP A 93 6.45 -1.92 7.95
C ASP A 93 7.57 -2.10 6.92
N ASP A 94 7.36 -1.51 5.75
CA ASP A 94 8.31 -1.49 4.66
C ASP A 94 8.26 -0.13 3.96
N PRO A 95 9.40 0.51 3.68
CA PRO A 95 9.46 1.83 3.04
C PRO A 95 8.73 1.90 1.69
N ILE A 96 8.75 0.82 0.90
CA ILE A 96 8.10 0.78 -0.41
C ILE A 96 6.58 0.74 -0.24
N SER A 97 6.08 -0.09 0.68
CA SER A 97 4.65 -0.18 0.96
C SER A 97 4.09 1.13 1.53
N GLN A 98 4.84 1.77 2.43
CA GLN A 98 4.49 3.09 2.97
C GLN A 98 4.48 4.17 1.87
N PHE A 99 5.47 4.15 0.97
CA PHE A 99 5.52 5.04 -0.19
C PHE A 99 4.31 4.84 -1.10
N ILE A 100 3.99 3.61 -1.46
CA ILE A 100 2.80 3.27 -2.27
C ILE A 100 1.54 3.83 -1.63
N MET A 101 1.38 3.67 -0.31
CA MET A 101 0.21 4.19 0.39
C MET A 101 0.13 5.72 0.32
N VAL A 102 1.24 6.43 0.53
CA VAL A 102 1.27 7.91 0.43
C VAL A 102 0.84 8.37 -0.96
N PHE A 103 1.34 7.74 -2.02
CA PHE A 103 0.97 8.08 -3.40
C PHE A 103 -0.44 7.62 -3.78
N SER A 104 -0.98 6.61 -3.13
CA SER A 104 -2.37 6.17 -3.30
C SER A 104 -3.38 7.07 -2.59
N ASN A 105 -2.92 8.04 -1.79
CA ASN A 105 -3.80 8.96 -1.08
C ASN A 105 -4.47 9.94 -2.05
N THR A 106 -5.80 9.92 -2.07
CA THR A 106 -6.62 10.76 -2.96
C THR A 106 -6.31 12.27 -2.82
N HIS A 107 -6.01 12.74 -1.62
CA HIS A 107 -5.66 14.15 -1.39
C HIS A 107 -4.34 14.54 -2.05
N LEU A 108 -3.35 13.67 -1.99
CA LEU A 108 -2.06 13.88 -2.65
C LEU A 108 -2.20 13.84 -4.17
N LEU A 109 -3.03 12.94 -4.70
CA LEU A 109 -3.33 12.84 -6.12
C LEU A 109 -4.01 14.13 -6.63
N ILE A 110 -4.99 14.65 -5.91
CA ILE A 110 -5.64 15.94 -6.23
C ILE A 110 -4.62 17.07 -6.23
N PHE A 111 -3.77 17.15 -5.20
CA PHE A 111 -2.70 18.14 -5.12
C PHE A 111 -1.77 18.08 -6.33
N LEU A 112 -1.35 16.88 -6.72
CA LEU A 112 -0.48 16.65 -7.86
C LEU A 112 -1.14 17.08 -9.18
N ILE A 113 -2.43 16.76 -9.38
CA ILE A 113 -3.21 17.21 -10.55
C ILE A 113 -3.25 18.75 -10.61
N VAL A 114 -3.55 19.41 -9.49
CA VAL A 114 -3.58 20.88 -9.43
C VAL A 114 -2.22 21.47 -9.77
N PHE A 115 -1.13 20.90 -9.24
CA PHE A 115 0.24 21.35 -9.53
C PHE A 115 0.61 21.20 -11.01
N VAL A 116 0.24 20.08 -11.64
CA VAL A 116 0.42 19.85 -13.07
C VAL A 116 -0.36 20.87 -13.89
N LEU A 117 -1.61 21.14 -13.54
CA LEU A 117 -2.45 22.13 -14.24
C LEU A 117 -1.83 23.55 -14.17
N ILE A 118 -1.29 23.95 -13.02
CA ILE A 118 -0.59 25.23 -12.86
C ILE A 118 0.65 25.27 -13.76
N GLY A 119 1.45 24.19 -13.77
CA GLY A 119 2.64 24.08 -14.61
C GLY A 119 2.32 24.17 -16.10
N VAL A 120 1.31 23.43 -16.55
CA VAL A 120 0.83 23.47 -17.95
C VAL A 120 0.32 24.87 -18.30
N SER A 121 -0.48 25.50 -17.44
CA SER A 121 -1.00 26.85 -17.65
C SER A 121 0.13 27.88 -17.79
N TYR A 122 1.16 27.75 -16.97
CA TYR A 122 2.36 28.60 -17.04
C TYR A 122 3.12 28.40 -18.37
N LEU A 123 3.29 27.15 -18.81
CA LEU A 123 3.95 26.84 -20.09
C LEU A 123 3.16 27.41 -21.27
N VAL A 124 1.84 27.18 -21.28
CA VAL A 124 0.94 27.72 -22.31
C VAL A 124 1.05 29.25 -22.37
N LYS A 125 0.95 29.94 -21.21
CA LYS A 125 1.11 31.39 -21.14
C LYS A 125 2.46 31.84 -21.69
N LYS A 126 3.56 31.14 -21.34
CA LYS A 126 4.92 31.48 -21.80
C LYS A 126 5.05 31.35 -23.31
N ILE A 127 4.48 30.29 -23.92
CA ILE A 127 4.46 30.05 -25.35
C ILE A 127 3.73 31.19 -26.07
N PHE A 128 2.51 31.51 -25.64
CA PHE A 128 1.66 32.52 -26.29
C PHE A 128 2.16 33.96 -26.09
N THR A 129 2.74 34.27 -24.91
CA THR A 129 3.16 35.68 -24.62
C THR A 129 4.55 36.00 -25.12
N ARG A 130 5.45 35.01 -25.24
CA ARG A 130 6.85 35.26 -25.58
C ARG A 130 7.26 34.69 -26.94
N ASN A 131 6.34 34.15 -27.75
CA ASN A 131 6.64 33.45 -29.01
C ASN A 131 7.81 32.49 -28.86
N ALA A 132 7.91 31.79 -27.72
CA ALA A 132 8.98 30.85 -27.48
C ALA A 132 8.89 29.73 -28.54
N PRO A 133 9.98 29.41 -29.24
CA PRO A 133 9.98 28.36 -30.23
C PRO A 133 9.63 27.03 -29.53
N ILE A 134 8.60 26.35 -30.04
CA ILE A 134 8.25 25.01 -29.59
C ILE A 134 9.23 24.06 -30.25
N VAL A 135 10.19 23.56 -29.49
CA VAL A 135 11.09 22.50 -29.94
C VAL A 135 10.32 21.20 -29.92
N HIS A 136 10.12 20.59 -31.08
CA HIS A 136 9.50 19.30 -31.19
C HIS A 136 10.53 18.19 -30.90
N PHE A 137 10.06 17.01 -30.47
CA PHE A 137 10.94 15.86 -30.26
C PHE A 137 11.78 15.51 -31.49
N ASN A 138 11.26 15.77 -32.69
CA ASN A 138 11.97 15.57 -33.95
C ASN A 138 13.13 16.57 -34.20
N ASP A 139 13.15 17.71 -33.50
CA ASP A 139 14.18 18.73 -33.64
C ASP A 139 15.36 18.49 -32.70
N ILE A 140 15.28 17.42 -31.89
CA ILE A 140 16.37 17.04 -30.98
C ILE A 140 17.15 15.89 -31.59
N ASP A 141 18.39 16.18 -32.04
CA ASP A 141 19.31 15.17 -32.59
C ASP A 141 19.84 14.19 -31.54
N SER A 142 18.94 13.64 -30.73
CA SER A 142 19.26 12.68 -29.66
C SER A 142 18.12 11.69 -29.44
N PRO A 143 18.40 10.39 -29.38
CA PRO A 143 17.38 9.37 -29.11
C PRO A 143 16.98 9.31 -27.63
N TYR A 144 17.72 9.91 -26.72
CA TYR A 144 17.52 9.79 -25.27
C TYR A 144 16.14 10.27 -24.78
N PRO A 145 15.61 11.45 -25.20
CA PRO A 145 14.29 11.89 -24.77
C PRO A 145 13.18 10.94 -25.18
N THR A 146 13.24 10.41 -26.41
CA THR A 146 12.28 9.45 -26.93
C THR A 146 12.37 8.11 -26.19
N ALA A 147 13.59 7.63 -25.93
CA ALA A 147 13.82 6.41 -25.17
C ALA A 147 13.31 6.55 -23.73
N LEU A 148 13.51 7.70 -23.08
CA LEU A 148 13.00 7.99 -21.74
C LEU A 148 11.48 7.95 -21.71
N VAL A 149 10.79 8.63 -22.64
CA VAL A 149 9.33 8.64 -22.72
C VAL A 149 8.78 7.23 -22.94
N LEU A 150 9.40 6.46 -23.84
CA LEU A 150 9.01 5.07 -24.09
C LEU A 150 9.18 4.22 -22.83
N MET A 151 10.30 4.33 -22.14
CA MET A 151 10.58 3.57 -20.92
C MET A 151 9.55 3.88 -19.84
N VAL A 152 9.30 5.16 -19.57
CA VAL A 152 8.31 5.59 -18.56
C VAL A 152 6.90 5.13 -18.95
N SER A 153 6.52 5.27 -20.22
CA SER A 153 5.19 4.86 -20.71
C SER A 153 4.99 3.35 -20.63
N LEU A 154 6.00 2.56 -20.98
CA LEU A 154 5.97 1.10 -20.87
C LEU A 154 5.88 0.65 -19.41
N SER A 155 6.67 1.25 -18.53
CA SER A 155 6.64 0.96 -17.10
C SER A 155 5.27 1.27 -16.50
N ALA A 156 4.70 2.42 -16.80
CA ALA A 156 3.37 2.81 -16.33
C ALA A 156 2.26 1.90 -16.87
N ALA A 157 2.29 1.55 -18.16
CA ALA A 157 1.32 0.64 -18.76
C ALA A 157 1.42 -0.76 -18.15
N PHE A 158 2.64 -1.24 -17.93
CA PHE A 158 2.87 -2.54 -17.31
C PHE A 158 2.37 -2.59 -15.87
N TYR A 159 2.68 -1.55 -15.09
CA TYR A 159 2.19 -1.40 -13.72
C TYR A 159 0.65 -1.40 -13.65
N ALA A 160 0.00 -0.61 -14.49
CA ALA A 160 -1.45 -0.57 -14.57
C ALA A 160 -2.05 -1.94 -14.97
N THR A 161 -1.39 -2.65 -15.88
CA THR A 161 -1.80 -3.99 -16.32
C THR A 161 -1.74 -5.00 -15.18
N ILE A 162 -0.65 -5.00 -14.40
CA ILE A 162 -0.51 -5.88 -13.23
C ILE A 162 -1.61 -5.59 -12.21
N GLN A 163 -1.82 -4.33 -11.88
CA GLN A 163 -2.82 -3.93 -10.89
C GLN A 163 -4.24 -4.33 -11.32
N THR A 164 -4.53 -4.27 -12.62
CA THR A 164 -5.87 -4.57 -13.14
C THR A 164 -6.10 -6.06 -13.35
N TYR A 165 -5.14 -6.77 -13.92
CA TYR A 165 -5.33 -8.15 -14.37
C TYR A 165 -4.72 -9.21 -13.44
N MET A 166 -3.82 -8.81 -12.54
CA MET A 166 -3.15 -9.70 -11.60
C MET A 166 -3.16 -9.14 -10.17
N PRO A 167 -4.35 -8.89 -9.57
CA PRO A 167 -4.46 -8.25 -8.27
C PRO A 167 -3.77 -9.02 -7.15
N GLU A 168 -3.74 -10.36 -7.22
CA GLU A 168 -3.06 -11.20 -6.24
C GLU A 168 -1.54 -11.01 -6.24
N VAL A 169 -0.95 -10.88 -7.43
CA VAL A 169 0.49 -10.62 -7.56
C VAL A 169 0.83 -9.23 -7.06
N TRP A 170 -0.03 -8.24 -7.35
CA TRP A 170 0.09 -6.89 -6.81
C TRP A 170 0.01 -6.88 -5.28
N ARG A 171 -0.95 -7.59 -4.71
CA ARG A 171 -1.12 -7.72 -3.27
C ARG A 171 0.09 -8.39 -2.63
N HIS A 172 0.61 -9.46 -3.23
CA HIS A 172 1.82 -10.11 -2.76
C HIS A 172 3.02 -9.16 -2.76
N PHE A 173 3.21 -8.38 -3.82
CA PHE A 173 4.26 -7.35 -3.87
C PHE A 173 4.07 -6.26 -2.81
N TYR A 174 2.85 -5.84 -2.54
CA TYR A 174 2.55 -4.84 -1.52
C TYR A 174 2.95 -5.30 -0.11
N PHE A 175 2.73 -6.57 0.22
CA PHE A 175 3.13 -7.13 1.51
C PHE A 175 4.61 -7.54 1.57
N HIS A 176 5.21 -7.90 0.46
CA HIS A 176 6.61 -8.36 0.35
C HIS A 176 7.32 -7.63 -0.78
N PRO A 177 7.50 -6.31 -0.68
CA PRO A 177 8.14 -5.54 -1.73
C PRO A 177 9.60 -5.93 -1.87
N THR A 178 10.07 -6.01 -3.12
CA THR A 178 11.45 -6.34 -3.42
C THR A 178 11.92 -5.58 -4.65
N LEU A 179 13.13 -5.09 -4.58
CA LEU A 179 13.84 -4.52 -5.73
C LEU A 179 14.68 -5.58 -6.47
N ASN A 180 14.58 -6.84 -6.07
CA ASN A 180 15.28 -7.91 -6.75
C ASN A 180 14.52 -8.35 -8.00
N PRO A 181 15.06 -8.12 -9.22
CA PRO A 181 14.39 -8.48 -10.47
C PRO A 181 14.22 -9.98 -10.66
N PHE A 182 14.90 -10.80 -9.88
CA PHE A 182 14.84 -12.27 -9.93
C PHE A 182 13.92 -12.86 -8.85
N ALA A 183 13.28 -12.02 -8.04
CA ALA A 183 12.29 -12.48 -7.08
C ALA A 183 11.05 -13.05 -7.77
N VAL A 184 10.31 -13.86 -7.09
CA VAL A 184 9.08 -14.49 -7.60
C VAL A 184 7.92 -13.47 -7.64
N PRO A 185 7.18 -13.44 -8.74
CA PRO A 185 7.40 -14.08 -10.04
C PRO A 185 8.49 -13.35 -10.85
N LYS A 186 9.45 -14.10 -11.38
CA LYS A 186 10.69 -13.55 -11.96
C LYS A 186 10.47 -12.45 -13.00
N VAL A 187 9.51 -12.61 -13.89
CA VAL A 187 9.21 -11.63 -14.94
C VAL A 187 8.64 -10.35 -14.35
N LEU A 188 7.79 -10.46 -13.35
CA LEU A 188 7.16 -9.33 -12.70
C LEU A 188 8.12 -8.59 -11.77
N GLY A 189 8.98 -9.31 -11.05
CA GLY A 189 10.01 -8.74 -10.20
C GLY A 189 10.95 -7.83 -10.98
N PHE A 190 11.31 -8.21 -12.20
CA PHE A 190 12.15 -7.38 -13.07
C PHE A 190 11.50 -6.04 -13.41
N PHE A 191 10.22 -6.04 -13.75
CA PHE A 191 9.51 -4.80 -14.11
C PHE A 191 9.10 -3.95 -12.91
N LEU A 192 8.83 -4.56 -11.75
CA LEU A 192 8.52 -3.81 -10.53
C LEU A 192 9.78 -3.18 -9.90
N ALA A 193 10.97 -3.73 -10.23
CA ALA A 193 12.25 -3.20 -9.77
C ALA A 193 12.84 -2.13 -10.71
N SER A 194 12.35 -2.05 -11.95
CA SER A 194 12.79 -1.06 -12.96
C SER A 194 12.02 0.25 -12.87
#